data_a92ca1743119b39e503caf246f91f40b
#
_entry.id   a92ca1743119b39e503caf246f91f40b
#
_cell.length_a   1.000
_cell.length_b   1.000
_cell.length_c   1.000
_cell.angle_alpha   90.00
_cell.angle_beta   90.00
_cell.angle_gamma   90.00
#
_symmetry.space_group_name_H-M   'P 1'
#
loop_
_entity.id
_entity.type
_entity.pdbx_description
1 polymer ?
#
loop_
_entity_poly.entity_id
_entity_poly.type
_entity_poly.pdbx_seq_one_letter_code
_entity_poly.pdbx_strand_id
1 'polypeptide(L)' 'MPKYFFHRRRGSSVELDRMGVEFANLNEAVADARRARHEMMAEEDLDQLSIEIADHGGQVLAVIPSANR' A
#
# COMPACT_ATOMS: atom_id res chain seq x y z
N MET A 1 -17.87 1.66 -6.76
CA MET A 1 -16.62 2.37 -6.44
C MET A 1 -15.44 1.56 -6.95
N PRO A 2 -14.37 2.23 -7.37
CA PRO A 2 -13.21 1.48 -7.84
C PRO A 2 -12.56 0.69 -6.73
N LYS A 3 -11.94 -0.40 -7.11
CA LYS A 3 -11.24 -1.26 -6.18
C LYS A 3 -9.75 -1.04 -6.34
N TYR A 4 -9.05 -0.90 -5.22
CA TYR A 4 -7.61 -0.70 -5.21
C TYR A 4 -6.94 -1.85 -4.49
N PHE A 5 -5.76 -2.22 -4.97
CA PHE A 5 -5.01 -3.36 -4.44
C PHE A 5 -3.73 -2.82 -3.81
N PHE A 6 -3.46 -3.24 -2.60
CA PHE A 6 -2.36 -2.71 -1.80
C PHE A 6 -1.29 -3.79 -1.68
N HIS A 7 -0.34 -3.76 -2.60
CA HIS A 7 0.76 -4.72 -2.58
C HIS A 7 1.83 -4.22 -1.63
N ARG A 8 2.36 -5.10 -0.82
CA ARG A 8 3.39 -4.73 0.14
C ARG A 8 4.74 -5.23 -0.33
N ARG A 9 5.70 -4.35 -0.35
CA ARG A 9 7.06 -4.69 -0.77
C ARG A 9 7.99 -4.40 0.39
N ARG A 10 8.73 -5.44 0.81
CA ARG A 10 9.68 -5.31 1.91
C ARG A 10 11.00 -5.89 1.43
N GLY A 11 11.99 -5.02 1.21
CA GLY A 11 13.24 -5.46 0.66
C GLY A 11 13.03 -6.13 -0.68
N SER A 12 13.49 -7.37 -0.80
CA SER A 12 13.31 -8.14 -2.04
C SER A 12 12.03 -8.94 -2.07
N SER A 13 11.24 -8.90 -1.00
CA SER A 13 10.00 -9.66 -0.92
C SER A 13 8.82 -8.82 -1.34
N VAL A 14 7.88 -9.42 -2.05
CA VAL A 14 6.66 -8.75 -2.48
C VAL A 14 5.47 -9.60 -2.06
N GLU A 15 4.51 -8.98 -1.39
CA GLU A 15 3.29 -9.67 -1.00
C GLU A 15 2.14 -9.01 -1.74
N LEU A 16 1.52 -9.76 -2.64
CA LEU A 16 0.46 -9.22 -3.49
C LEU A 16 -0.88 -9.29 -2.76
N ASP A 17 -1.64 -8.21 -2.87
CA ASP A 17 -3.01 -8.17 -2.37
C ASP A 17 -3.91 -8.72 -3.45
N ARG A 18 -4.65 -9.76 -3.14
CA ARG A 18 -5.53 -10.40 -4.10
C ARG A 18 -7.00 -10.07 -3.88
N MET A 19 -7.31 -9.37 -2.80
CA MET A 19 -8.69 -9.06 -2.47
C MET A 19 -9.08 -7.64 -2.81
N GLY A 20 -8.21 -6.70 -2.54
CA GLY A 20 -8.48 -5.30 -2.81
C GLY A 20 -9.48 -4.70 -1.84
N VAL A 21 -9.59 -3.38 -1.90
CA VAL A 21 -10.52 -2.61 -1.08
C VAL A 21 -11.11 -1.51 -1.95
N GLU A 22 -12.38 -1.25 -1.77
CA GLU A 22 -13.07 -0.21 -2.54
C GLU A 22 -12.94 1.14 -1.84
N PHE A 23 -12.61 2.15 -2.62
CA PHE A 23 -12.56 3.53 -2.15
C PHE A 23 -13.20 4.42 -3.20
N ALA A 24 -13.66 5.59 -2.78
CA ALA A 24 -14.30 6.52 -3.70
C ALA A 24 -13.31 7.06 -4.73
N ASN A 25 -12.05 7.25 -4.34
CA ASN A 25 -11.04 7.75 -5.26
C ASN A 25 -9.66 7.36 -4.74
N LEU A 26 -8.66 7.65 -5.56
CA LEU A 26 -7.28 7.29 -5.23
C LEU A 26 -6.77 8.02 -4.00
N ASN A 27 -7.19 9.27 -3.81
CA ASN A 27 -6.72 10.02 -2.64
C ASN A 27 -7.11 9.35 -1.34
N GLU A 28 -8.33 8.78 -1.28
CA GLU A 28 -8.76 8.08 -0.09
C GLU A 28 -7.98 6.79 0.10
N ALA A 29 -7.68 6.09 -0.99
CA ALA A 29 -6.89 4.88 -0.90
C ALA A 29 -5.48 5.18 -0.38
N VAL A 30 -4.89 6.27 -0.87
CA VAL A 30 -3.54 6.67 -0.44
C VAL A 30 -3.55 7.04 1.05
N ALA A 31 -4.57 7.78 1.49
CA ALA A 31 -4.65 8.16 2.89
C ALA A 31 -4.77 6.94 3.79
N ASP A 32 -5.57 5.96 3.37
CA ASP A 32 -5.73 4.74 4.15
C ASP A 32 -4.43 3.95 4.20
N ALA A 33 -3.72 3.88 3.08
CA ALA A 33 -2.47 3.14 3.03
C ALA A 33 -1.42 3.77 3.96
N ARG A 34 -1.37 5.09 3.99
CA ARG A 34 -0.42 5.78 4.87
C ARG A 34 -0.74 5.52 6.33
N ARG A 35 -2.02 5.53 6.68
CA ARG A 35 -2.41 5.26 8.06
C ARG A 35 -2.08 3.83 8.45
N ALA A 36 -2.38 2.87 7.56
CA ALA A 36 -2.11 1.47 7.85
C ALA A 36 -0.62 1.22 8.01
N ARG A 37 0.18 1.84 7.15
CA ARG A 37 1.62 1.68 7.24
C ARG A 37 2.16 2.25 8.55
N HIS A 38 1.63 3.40 8.95
CA HIS A 38 2.05 4.02 10.20
C HIS A 38 1.72 3.12 11.39
N GLU A 39 0.55 2.51 11.38
CA GLU A 39 0.16 1.61 12.46
C GLU A 39 1.03 0.37 12.51
N MET A 40 1.39 -0.16 11.34
CA MET A 40 2.26 -1.33 11.30
C MET A 40 3.64 -1.00 11.83
N MET A 41 4.16 0.18 11.52
CA MET A 41 5.48 0.57 12.00
C MET A 41 5.51 0.76 13.50
N ALA A 42 4.39 1.06 14.11
CA ALA A 42 4.33 1.20 15.56
C ALA A 42 4.54 -0.13 16.25
N GLU A 43 4.27 -1.23 15.57
CA GLU A 43 4.39 -2.56 16.17
C GLU A 43 5.69 -3.26 15.82
N GLU A 44 6.23 -2.97 14.64
CA GLU A 44 7.42 -3.63 14.15
C GLU A 44 8.31 -2.63 13.44
N ASP A 45 9.58 -3.01 13.32
CA ASP A 45 10.52 -2.20 12.57
C ASP A 45 10.35 -2.51 11.08
N LEU A 46 9.51 -1.75 10.41
CA LEU A 46 9.20 -1.98 9.00
C LEU A 46 9.69 -0.82 8.14
N ASP A 47 10.90 -0.34 8.41
CA ASP A 47 11.41 0.82 7.73
C ASP A 47 11.70 0.57 6.25
N GLN A 48 11.71 -0.69 5.82
CA GLN A 48 11.88 -1.01 4.41
C GLN A 48 10.57 -1.36 3.72
N LEU A 49 9.45 -1.20 4.42
CA LEU A 49 8.15 -1.53 3.86
C LEU A 49 7.65 -0.39 2.99
N SER A 50 7.28 -0.68 1.77
CA SER A 50 6.56 0.25 0.92
C SER A 50 5.26 -0.43 0.47
N ILE A 51 4.28 0.40 0.09
CA ILE A 51 2.99 -0.10 -0.36
C ILE A 51 2.73 0.45 -1.75
N GLU A 52 2.44 -0.46 -2.69
CA GLU A 52 2.07 -0.07 -4.04
C GLU A 52 0.56 -0.20 -4.18
N ILE A 53 -0.08 0.85 -4.64
CA ILE A 53 -1.52 0.86 -4.84
C ILE A 53 -1.77 0.69 -6.33
N ALA A 54 -2.46 -0.38 -6.68
CA ALA A 54 -2.73 -0.71 -8.07
C ALA A 54 -4.23 -0.80 -8.32
N ASP A 55 -4.61 -0.64 -9.60
CA ASP A 55 -6.00 -0.81 -9.98
C ASP A 55 -6.27 -2.28 -10.31
N HIS A 56 -7.50 -2.58 -10.71
CA HIS A 56 -7.89 -3.96 -10.98
C HIS A 56 -7.19 -4.53 -12.22
N GLY A 57 -6.64 -3.68 -13.05
CA GLY A 57 -5.87 -4.13 -14.21
C GLY A 57 -4.40 -4.35 -13.92
N GLY A 58 -3.98 -4.12 -12.68
CA GLY A 58 -2.59 -4.32 -12.30
C GLY A 58 -1.70 -3.11 -12.48
N GLN A 59 -2.26 -1.99 -12.93
CA GLN A 59 -1.46 -0.79 -13.11
C GLN A 59 -1.22 -0.12 -11.76
N VAL A 60 0.04 0.17 -11.46
CA VAL A 60 0.39 0.86 -10.21
C VAL A 60 0.06 2.33 -10.37
N LEU A 61 -0.80 2.82 -9.47
CA LEU A 61 -1.27 4.20 -9.51
C LEU A 61 -0.53 5.10 -8.53
N ALA A 62 -0.04 4.53 -7.44
CA ALA A 62 0.67 5.31 -6.43
C ALA A 62 1.56 4.38 -5.62
N VAL A 63 2.60 4.95 -5.04
CA VAL A 63 3.51 4.20 -4.17
C VAL A 63 3.69 4.98 -2.89
N ILE A 64 3.49 4.31 -1.75
CA ILE A 64 3.81 4.86 -0.45
C ILE A 64 5.21 4.37 -0.12
N PRO A 65 6.21 5.23 -0.21
CA PRO A 65 7.59 4.77 -0.04
C PRO A 65 7.87 4.35 1.40
N SER A 66 8.94 3.59 1.57
CA SER A 66 9.35 3.21 2.90
C SER A 66 9.77 4.46 3.67
N ALA A 67 9.71 4.37 5.00
CA ALA A 67 10.13 5.49 5.83
C ALA A 67 11.64 5.63 5.90
N ASN A 68 12.33 4.65 5.39
CA ASN A 68 13.78 4.65 5.42
C ASN A 68 14.33 5.79 4.57
N ARG A 69 15.37 6.43 5.08
CA ARG A 69 16.00 7.55 4.37
C ARG A 69 17.39 7.18 3.96
#